data_7a7f55835ec9cb4899cd01ff45868196
#
_entry.id   7a7f55835ec9cb4899cd01ff45868196
#
_cell.length_a   1.000
_cell.length_b   1.000
_cell.length_c   1.000
_cell.angle_alpha   90.00
_cell.angle_beta   90.00
_cell.angle_gamma   90.00
#
_symmetry.space_group_name_H-M   'P 1'
#
loop_
_entity.id
_entity.type
_entity.pdbx_description
1 polymer ?
#
loop_
_entity_poly.entity_id
_entity_poly.type
_entity_poly.pdbx_seq_one_letter_code
_entity_poly.pdbx_strand_id
1 'polypeptide(L)'
;MPSSPPAIKDRRSAIAPRVGFVSLGCPKALVDSEQILTQLRAEGYTIAPSYDGADLVVVNTCGFIDAAVAESLDAIGEALAENGKVIVTGCLGAKDGGAFVRDAHPKVLAVTGPHATQEVMSAVHMHLPQPHDPFVDLVPNSVGKIGIKLTPTHYAYLKISEGCNHRCTFCIIPSMRGDLVSRPIGDVLQEAENLVKAGVKELLVISQDTSAYGVDVKYRTGFWQGRPVKTKMVELAKALGEMGVWVRLHYVYPYPHVDDVVPLMAEGKLLPYLDVPFQHASPRILKLMKRPANAENTLARIRAWRAICPDITIRSTFIAGFPGETDAEFEQLLAFLDEAQLDRVGCFAYSPVDGAAANALPDPVPQEVREERQARFMQRQARISAARLQRKIGKTMQVLIDGIDGDVALTRSSADAPEIDGVVRVEGGAKLKAGAFAQVVVTDADAHDLTARLAQ
;
A
#
# COMPACT_ATOMS: atom_id res chain seq x y z
N MET A 1 25.46 46.99 42.74
CA MET A 1 25.92 46.45 41.42
C MET A 1 24.96 45.37 41.02
N PRO A 2 24.26 45.48 39.92
CA PRO A 2 23.37 44.42 39.47
C PRO A 2 24.20 43.31 38.82
N SER A 3 23.97 42.09 39.25
CA SER A 3 24.57 40.87 38.71
C SER A 3 24.15 40.68 37.26
N SER A 4 25.11 40.47 36.36
CA SER A 4 24.88 40.14 34.96
C SER A 4 24.02 38.86 34.84
N PRO A 5 23.08 38.78 33.91
CA PRO A 5 22.31 37.56 33.70
C PRO A 5 23.24 36.46 33.20
N PRO A 6 22.96 35.19 33.55
CA PRO A 6 23.77 34.07 33.09
C PRO A 6 23.74 34.00 31.56
N ALA A 7 24.92 33.81 30.97
CA ALA A 7 25.07 33.66 29.53
C ALA A 7 24.25 32.45 29.04
N ILE A 8 23.32 32.70 28.13
CA ILE A 8 22.61 31.64 27.37
C ILE A 8 23.69 30.87 26.64
N LYS A 9 23.97 29.66 27.10
CA LYS A 9 24.88 28.74 26.40
C LYS A 9 24.26 28.44 25.02
N ASP A 10 24.95 28.86 23.98
CA ASP A 10 24.58 28.59 22.60
C ASP A 10 24.63 27.09 22.38
N ARG A 11 23.44 26.42 22.40
CA ARG A 11 23.29 24.98 22.16
C ARG A 11 23.39 24.57 20.68
N ARG A 12 23.66 25.54 19.78
CA ARG A 12 23.67 25.36 18.33
C ARG A 12 24.90 24.65 17.79
N SER A 13 25.84 24.19 18.60
CA SER A 13 27.05 23.49 18.16
C SER A 13 27.05 21.98 18.43
N ALA A 14 25.99 21.41 18.99
CA ALA A 14 25.89 19.93 19.10
C ALA A 14 25.47 19.36 17.75
N ILE A 15 26.26 18.43 17.21
CA ILE A 15 25.90 17.65 16.01
C ILE A 15 24.53 17.02 16.26
N ALA A 16 23.58 17.26 15.36
CA ALA A 16 22.22 16.71 15.47
C ALA A 16 22.28 15.19 15.53
N PRO A 17 21.58 14.54 16.47
CA PRO A 17 21.58 13.08 16.55
C PRO A 17 21.07 12.45 15.25
N ARG A 18 21.67 11.33 14.86
CA ARG A 18 21.42 10.63 13.59
C ARG A 18 20.58 9.38 13.86
N VAL A 19 19.44 9.28 13.17
CA VAL A 19 18.54 8.12 13.26
C VAL A 19 18.58 7.32 11.96
N GLY A 20 18.96 6.06 12.03
CA GLY A 20 18.83 5.09 10.95
C GLY A 20 17.37 4.63 10.85
N PHE A 21 16.92 4.29 9.66
CA PHE A 21 15.54 3.86 9.45
C PHE A 21 15.46 2.71 8.44
N VAL A 22 14.79 1.61 8.83
CA VAL A 22 14.46 0.49 7.95
C VAL A 22 12.95 0.45 7.78
N SER A 23 12.48 0.44 6.53
CA SER A 23 11.07 0.37 6.19
C SER A 23 10.77 -0.94 5.47
N LEU A 24 10.05 -1.83 6.13
CA LEU A 24 9.61 -3.11 5.60
C LEU A 24 8.10 -3.12 5.40
N GLY A 25 7.64 -3.99 4.50
CA GLY A 25 6.22 -4.31 4.35
C GLY A 25 5.50 -3.54 3.26
N CYS A 26 4.19 -3.38 3.42
CA CYS A 26 3.27 -2.92 2.39
C CYS A 26 3.20 -1.38 2.27
N PRO A 27 2.53 -0.84 1.23
CA PRO A 27 2.33 0.61 1.07
C PRO A 27 1.78 1.34 2.30
N LYS A 28 0.98 0.66 3.14
CA LYS A 28 0.47 1.26 4.38
C LYS A 28 1.57 1.46 5.43
N ALA A 29 2.48 0.47 5.55
CA ALA A 29 3.66 0.59 6.41
C ALA A 29 4.64 1.66 5.88
N LEU A 30 4.77 1.79 4.55
CA LEU A 30 5.58 2.83 3.93
C LEU A 30 5.07 4.24 4.31
N VAL A 31 3.75 4.48 4.26
CA VAL A 31 3.19 5.77 4.71
C VAL A 31 3.44 6.01 6.20
N ASP A 32 3.37 4.96 7.04
CA ASP A 32 3.74 5.09 8.46
C ASP A 32 5.21 5.49 8.62
N SER A 33 6.12 4.89 7.82
CA SER A 33 7.55 5.25 7.78
C SER A 33 7.77 6.70 7.36
N GLU A 34 7.10 7.16 6.31
CA GLU A 34 7.17 8.55 5.84
C GLU A 34 6.73 9.55 6.91
N GLN A 35 5.70 9.22 7.69
CA GLN A 35 5.24 10.06 8.80
C GLN A 35 6.27 10.13 9.92
N ILE A 36 6.85 9.00 10.34
CA ILE A 36 7.88 8.95 11.39
C ILE A 36 9.13 9.73 10.94
N LEU A 37 9.62 9.48 9.72
CA LEU A 37 10.78 10.18 9.17
C LEU A 37 10.56 11.69 9.07
N THR A 38 9.35 12.10 8.69
CA THR A 38 8.97 13.51 8.62
C THR A 38 9.00 14.15 9.99
N GLN A 39 8.46 13.47 11.02
CA GLN A 39 8.46 13.97 12.39
C GLN A 39 9.89 14.06 12.95
N LEU A 40 10.71 13.02 12.77
CA LEU A 40 12.12 13.05 13.16
C LEU A 40 12.86 14.26 12.58
N ARG A 41 12.69 14.48 11.27
CA ARG A 41 13.36 15.61 10.60
C ARG A 41 12.85 16.97 11.07
N ALA A 42 11.55 17.10 11.33
CA ALA A 42 10.96 18.32 11.84
C ALA A 42 11.46 18.66 13.25
N GLU A 43 11.72 17.65 14.06
CA GLU A 43 12.29 17.82 15.40
C GLU A 43 13.82 17.98 15.38
N GLY A 44 14.43 18.05 14.19
CA GLY A 44 15.84 18.38 14.03
C GLY A 44 16.79 17.16 14.03
N TYR A 45 16.26 15.93 14.03
CA TYR A 45 17.09 14.74 13.84
C TYR A 45 17.58 14.62 12.40
N THR A 46 18.77 14.10 12.21
CA THR A 46 19.31 13.78 10.88
C THR A 46 19.06 12.32 10.56
N ILE A 47 18.61 12.01 9.35
CA ILE A 47 18.41 10.62 8.91
C ILE A 47 19.75 10.07 8.41
N ALA A 48 20.20 8.97 9.02
CA ALA A 48 21.42 8.27 8.63
C ALA A 48 21.17 7.40 7.39
N PRO A 49 22.10 7.33 6.44
CA PRO A 49 21.96 6.52 5.24
C PRO A 49 22.25 5.02 5.45
N SER A 50 22.82 4.66 6.61
CA SER A 50 23.20 3.29 6.97
C SER A 50 23.15 3.10 8.48
N TYR A 51 23.28 1.87 8.94
CA TYR A 51 23.39 1.54 10.38
C TYR A 51 24.63 2.14 11.03
N ASP A 52 25.74 2.07 10.29
CA ASP A 52 27.01 2.66 10.72
C ASP A 52 26.90 4.18 10.80
N GLY A 53 27.24 4.73 11.92
CA GLY A 53 27.15 6.16 12.20
C GLY A 53 25.75 6.66 12.51
N ALA A 54 24.72 5.81 12.66
CA ALA A 54 23.47 6.16 13.31
C ALA A 54 23.63 6.05 14.84
N ASP A 55 23.05 7.01 15.57
CA ASP A 55 23.02 6.97 17.03
C ASP A 55 21.93 6.02 17.57
N LEU A 56 20.94 5.72 16.70
CA LEU A 56 19.82 4.82 16.97
C LEU A 56 19.19 4.38 15.64
N VAL A 57 18.61 3.18 15.57
CA VAL A 57 17.89 2.68 14.39
C VAL A 57 16.42 2.40 14.74
N VAL A 58 15.51 2.82 13.86
CA VAL A 58 14.09 2.47 13.90
C VAL A 58 13.82 1.44 12.79
N VAL A 59 13.22 0.30 13.14
CA VAL A 59 12.82 -0.75 12.18
C VAL A 59 11.30 -0.82 12.14
N ASN A 60 10.71 -0.41 11.02
CA ASN A 60 9.27 -0.58 10.76
C ASN A 60 9.03 -1.93 10.09
N THR A 61 8.25 -2.78 10.73
CA THR A 61 8.15 -4.22 10.48
C THR A 61 6.82 -4.64 9.84
N CYS A 62 6.87 -5.76 9.12
CA CYS A 62 5.68 -6.49 8.66
C CYS A 62 5.46 -7.75 9.50
N GLY A 63 4.19 -8.09 9.77
CA GLY A 63 3.82 -9.27 10.59
C GLY A 63 2.67 -10.07 9.99
N PHE A 64 2.40 -9.91 8.68
CA PHE A 64 1.19 -10.45 8.07
C PHE A 64 1.31 -11.92 7.67
N ILE A 65 2.44 -12.33 7.09
CA ILE A 65 2.72 -13.72 6.68
C ILE A 65 4.07 -14.16 7.25
N ASP A 66 4.30 -15.46 7.39
CA ASP A 66 5.49 -16.00 8.04
C ASP A 66 6.80 -15.54 7.39
N ALA A 67 6.84 -15.46 6.06
CA ALA A 67 8.02 -14.95 5.34
C ALA A 67 8.33 -13.49 5.71
N ALA A 68 7.30 -12.63 5.83
CA ALA A 68 7.49 -11.23 6.24
C ALA A 68 7.84 -11.09 7.73
N VAL A 69 7.39 -12.02 8.56
CA VAL A 69 7.80 -12.11 9.97
C VAL A 69 9.29 -12.45 10.03
N ALA A 70 9.75 -13.47 9.29
CA ALA A 70 11.15 -13.86 9.24
C ALA A 70 12.03 -12.70 8.75
N GLU A 71 11.69 -12.07 7.62
CA GLU A 71 12.39 -10.88 7.09
C GLU A 71 12.49 -9.77 8.14
N SER A 72 11.41 -9.52 8.87
CA SER A 72 11.38 -8.47 9.90
C SER A 72 12.30 -8.82 11.10
N LEU A 73 12.30 -10.08 11.53
CA LEU A 73 13.20 -10.53 12.61
C LEU A 73 14.66 -10.48 12.17
N ASP A 74 14.98 -10.90 10.96
CA ASP A 74 16.34 -10.83 10.40
C ASP A 74 16.83 -9.38 10.35
N ALA A 75 16.01 -8.43 9.85
CA ALA A 75 16.36 -7.03 9.81
C ALA A 75 16.55 -6.39 11.20
N ILE A 76 15.77 -6.81 12.20
CA ILE A 76 15.98 -6.40 13.60
C ILE A 76 17.34 -6.95 14.12
N GLY A 77 17.64 -8.21 13.83
CA GLY A 77 18.88 -8.85 14.20
C GLY A 77 20.09 -8.15 13.59
N GLU A 78 20.05 -7.83 12.30
CA GLU A 78 21.06 -7.07 11.58
C GLU A 78 21.27 -5.67 12.20
N ALA A 79 20.18 -4.93 12.41
CA ALA A 79 20.25 -3.60 13.03
C ALA A 79 20.85 -3.65 14.46
N LEU A 80 20.55 -4.68 15.25
CA LEU A 80 21.15 -4.89 16.57
C LEU A 80 22.63 -5.23 16.49
N ALA A 81 23.05 -6.03 15.50
CA ALA A 81 24.45 -6.40 15.30
C ALA A 81 25.31 -5.20 14.88
N GLU A 82 24.81 -4.38 13.96
CA GLU A 82 25.52 -3.25 13.37
C GLU A 82 25.50 -1.98 14.25
N ASN A 83 24.39 -1.71 14.95
CA ASN A 83 24.22 -0.49 15.73
C ASN A 83 24.04 -0.72 17.24
N GLY A 84 23.30 -1.74 17.63
CA GLY A 84 23.02 -2.11 19.01
C GLY A 84 21.89 -1.34 19.70
N LYS A 85 21.40 -0.22 19.15
CA LYS A 85 20.30 0.60 19.69
C LYS A 85 19.13 0.60 18.71
N VAL A 86 18.17 -0.28 18.93
CA VAL A 86 17.06 -0.51 17.99
C VAL A 86 15.70 -0.29 18.65
N ILE A 87 14.85 0.50 18.00
CA ILE A 87 13.43 0.63 18.28
C ILE A 87 12.67 -0.09 17.17
N VAL A 88 11.72 -0.95 17.53
CA VAL A 88 10.88 -1.69 16.59
C VAL A 88 9.47 -1.09 16.58
N THR A 89 8.92 -0.94 15.39
CA THR A 89 7.54 -0.48 15.18
C THR A 89 6.87 -1.30 14.08
N GLY A 90 5.59 -1.06 13.82
CA GLY A 90 4.87 -1.69 12.73
C GLY A 90 4.06 -2.93 13.15
N CYS A 91 3.60 -3.69 12.14
CA CYS A 91 2.63 -4.76 12.36
C CYS A 91 3.16 -5.89 13.25
N LEU A 92 4.44 -6.28 13.11
CA LEU A 92 5.04 -7.30 13.96
C LEU A 92 5.14 -6.83 15.41
N GLY A 93 5.38 -5.52 15.62
CA GLY A 93 5.42 -4.92 16.95
C GLY A 93 4.09 -4.96 17.71
N ALA A 94 2.96 -5.16 17.01
CA ALA A 94 1.66 -5.34 17.65
C ALA A 94 1.39 -6.78 18.12
N LYS A 95 2.14 -7.77 17.60
CA LYS A 95 1.94 -9.17 17.94
C LYS A 95 2.23 -9.39 19.42
N ASP A 96 1.28 -9.97 20.14
CA ASP A 96 1.33 -10.24 21.59
C ASP A 96 1.73 -9.00 22.42
N GLY A 97 1.26 -7.81 22.02
CA GLY A 97 1.63 -6.56 22.70
C GLY A 97 3.14 -6.28 22.66
N GLY A 98 3.84 -6.78 21.64
CA GLY A 98 5.28 -6.64 21.47
C GLY A 98 6.11 -7.73 22.15
N ALA A 99 5.51 -8.67 22.88
CA ALA A 99 6.24 -9.76 23.54
C ALA A 99 6.97 -10.63 22.52
N PHE A 100 6.32 -10.95 21.41
CA PHE A 100 6.91 -11.76 20.34
C PHE A 100 8.28 -11.23 19.85
N VAL A 101 8.38 -9.91 19.65
CA VAL A 101 9.65 -9.27 19.25
C VAL A 101 10.66 -9.28 20.40
N ARG A 102 10.22 -8.99 21.64
CA ARG A 102 11.13 -8.95 22.81
C ARG A 102 11.69 -10.31 23.16
N ASP A 103 10.92 -11.38 22.97
CA ASP A 103 11.38 -12.75 23.20
C ASP A 103 12.43 -13.16 22.17
N ALA A 104 12.25 -12.80 20.90
CA ALA A 104 13.22 -13.06 19.83
C ALA A 104 14.48 -12.17 19.96
N HIS A 105 14.31 -10.90 20.33
CA HIS A 105 15.36 -9.90 20.41
C HIS A 105 15.30 -9.10 21.73
N PRO A 106 15.77 -9.67 22.86
CA PRO A 106 15.65 -9.04 24.18
C PRO A 106 16.41 -7.70 24.33
N LYS A 107 17.29 -7.37 23.39
CA LYS A 107 18.09 -6.14 23.40
C LYS A 107 17.42 -4.93 22.75
N VAL A 108 16.22 -5.09 22.14
CA VAL A 108 15.52 -3.95 21.57
C VAL A 108 15.13 -2.95 22.66
N LEU A 109 15.31 -1.66 22.37
CA LEU A 109 15.05 -0.57 23.31
C LEU A 109 13.56 -0.38 23.57
N ALA A 110 12.76 -0.42 22.51
CA ALA A 110 11.31 -0.28 22.57
C ALA A 110 10.65 -1.06 21.44
N VAL A 111 9.39 -1.46 21.66
CA VAL A 111 8.53 -2.09 20.65
C VAL A 111 7.19 -1.37 20.68
N THR A 112 6.77 -0.85 19.52
CA THR A 112 5.49 -0.17 19.32
C THR A 112 4.72 -0.83 18.16
N GLY A 113 3.40 -0.59 18.09
CA GLY A 113 2.56 -1.10 17.02
C GLY A 113 2.57 -0.25 15.74
N PRO A 114 1.73 -0.56 14.76
CA PRO A 114 1.50 0.29 13.60
C PRO A 114 0.81 1.60 14.00
N HIS A 115 0.97 2.68 13.21
CA HIS A 115 0.45 4.05 13.46
C HIS A 115 0.94 4.70 14.76
N ALA A 116 1.99 4.20 15.34
CA ALA A 116 2.52 4.60 16.63
C ALA A 116 3.59 5.71 16.50
N THR A 117 3.38 6.71 15.62
CA THR A 117 4.38 7.77 15.39
C THR A 117 4.75 8.48 16.69
N GLN A 118 3.80 8.78 17.55
CA GLN A 118 4.06 9.48 18.82
C GLN A 118 4.81 8.59 19.81
N GLU A 119 4.49 7.30 19.87
CA GLU A 119 5.16 6.32 20.72
C GLU A 119 6.61 6.07 20.24
N VAL A 120 6.82 6.01 18.92
CA VAL A 120 8.17 5.94 18.33
C VAL A 120 8.96 7.18 18.69
N MET A 121 8.40 8.37 18.52
CA MET A 121 9.07 9.63 18.91
C MET A 121 9.39 9.68 20.40
N SER A 122 8.45 9.25 21.24
CA SER A 122 8.67 9.15 22.71
C SER A 122 9.82 8.20 23.03
N ALA A 123 9.88 7.04 22.33
CA ALA A 123 10.98 6.09 22.52
C ALA A 123 12.32 6.68 22.03
N VAL A 124 12.35 7.41 20.91
CA VAL A 124 13.55 8.10 20.44
C VAL A 124 14.02 9.13 21.46
N HIS A 125 13.12 9.94 22.03
CA HIS A 125 13.43 10.96 23.03
C HIS A 125 13.99 10.38 24.35
N MET A 126 13.60 9.17 24.70
CA MET A 126 14.17 8.48 25.89
C MET A 126 15.63 8.08 25.69
N HIS A 127 16.07 7.89 24.46
CA HIS A 127 17.39 7.31 24.15
C HIS A 127 18.34 8.30 23.44
N LEU A 128 17.83 9.37 22.85
CA LEU A 128 18.59 10.43 22.20
C LEU A 128 18.24 11.81 22.77
N PRO A 129 19.20 12.73 22.84
CA PRO A 129 18.89 14.10 23.21
C PRO A 129 17.95 14.75 22.16
N GLN A 130 16.97 15.50 22.63
CA GLN A 130 16.08 16.24 21.75
C GLN A 130 16.83 17.41 21.12
N PRO A 131 16.87 17.52 19.77
CA PRO A 131 17.60 18.59 19.09
C PRO A 131 16.93 19.97 19.25
N HIS A 132 15.64 20.02 19.60
CA HIS A 132 14.89 21.26 19.83
C HIS A 132 14.30 21.29 21.24
N ASP A 133 14.03 22.50 21.72
CA ASP A 133 13.33 22.72 22.99
C ASP A 133 11.83 22.95 22.69
N PRO A 134 10.93 22.01 23.12
CA PRO A 134 9.50 22.11 22.84
C PRO A 134 8.83 23.34 23.46
N PHE A 135 9.50 24.05 24.40
CA PHE A 135 8.98 25.29 25.02
C PHE A 135 9.47 26.57 24.34
N VAL A 136 10.54 26.49 23.56
CA VAL A 136 11.17 27.62 22.89
C VAL A 136 11.05 27.56 21.39
N ASP A 137 11.17 26.36 20.83
CA ASP A 137 11.13 26.13 19.41
C ASP A 137 9.70 25.75 18.96
N LEU A 138 9.11 26.59 18.14
CA LEU A 138 7.81 26.32 17.53
C LEU A 138 7.96 25.25 16.45
N VAL A 139 7.97 23.98 16.86
CA VAL A 139 7.80 22.86 15.92
C VAL A 139 6.30 22.68 15.69
N PRO A 140 5.79 22.83 14.48
CA PRO A 140 4.37 22.64 14.20
C PRO A 140 3.94 21.22 14.56
N ASN A 141 2.94 21.04 15.42
CA ASN A 141 2.33 19.74 15.72
C ASN A 141 1.70 19.05 14.49
N SER A 142 1.49 19.80 13.44
CA SER A 142 1.12 19.32 12.12
C SER A 142 2.33 19.46 11.20
N VAL A 143 3.34 18.61 11.41
CA VAL A 143 4.40 18.54 10.44
C VAL A 143 3.80 18.03 9.17
N GLY A 144 3.69 18.93 8.37
CA GLY A 144 3.71 18.84 7.05
C GLY A 144 2.58 18.38 6.29
N LYS A 145 2.36 18.92 5.52
CA LYS A 145 1.62 18.81 4.33
C LYS A 145 2.56 18.48 3.15
N ILE A 146 3.87 18.49 3.39
CA ILE A 146 4.92 18.01 2.46
C ILE A 146 6.02 17.41 3.31
N GLY A 147 5.87 16.13 3.64
CA GLY A 147 6.84 15.36 4.41
C GLY A 147 7.93 14.72 3.59
N ILE A 148 8.75 13.90 4.23
CA ILE A 148 9.66 12.99 3.54
C ILE A 148 8.81 11.96 2.80
N LYS A 149 9.11 11.77 1.52
CA LYS A 149 8.56 10.71 0.69
C LYS A 149 9.64 9.66 0.44
N LEU A 150 9.28 8.41 0.60
CA LEU A 150 10.11 7.25 0.22
C LEU A 150 9.82 6.80 -1.21
N THR A 151 8.64 7.15 -1.73
CA THR A 151 8.29 6.93 -3.14
C THR A 151 8.98 7.95 -4.07
N PRO A 152 9.17 7.66 -5.35
CA PRO A 152 9.55 8.63 -6.37
C PRO A 152 8.67 9.87 -6.34
N THR A 153 9.20 11.01 -6.81
CA THR A 153 8.53 12.32 -6.67
C THR A 153 7.19 12.41 -7.40
N HIS A 154 6.97 11.62 -8.43
CA HIS A 154 5.83 11.71 -9.33
C HIS A 154 4.62 10.88 -8.92
N TYR A 155 4.71 9.97 -7.95
CA TYR A 155 3.52 9.32 -7.37
C TYR A 155 3.57 9.31 -5.85
N ALA A 156 2.41 9.18 -5.20
CA ALA A 156 2.31 9.10 -3.74
C ALA A 156 1.17 8.19 -3.32
N TYR A 157 1.37 7.47 -2.23
CA TYR A 157 0.30 6.76 -1.55
C TYR A 157 -0.51 7.74 -0.67
N LEU A 158 -1.83 7.73 -0.84
CA LEU A 158 -2.78 8.50 -0.05
C LEU A 158 -3.57 7.55 0.84
N LYS A 159 -3.16 7.42 2.09
CA LYS A 159 -3.80 6.55 3.07
C LYS A 159 -5.02 7.23 3.68
N ILE A 160 -6.23 6.65 3.45
CA ILE A 160 -7.50 7.28 3.80
C ILE A 160 -8.12 6.74 5.09
N SER A 161 -7.74 5.55 5.52
CA SER A 161 -8.20 4.94 6.76
C SER A 161 -7.20 3.92 7.28
N GLU A 162 -7.39 3.50 8.51
CA GLU A 162 -6.66 2.46 9.22
C GLU A 162 -7.59 1.34 9.69
N GLY A 163 -7.02 0.15 9.92
CA GLY A 163 -7.76 -0.97 10.46
C GLY A 163 -8.82 -1.54 9.52
N CYS A 164 -9.49 -2.59 9.95
CA CYS A 164 -10.48 -3.29 9.14
C CYS A 164 -11.52 -3.96 10.01
N ASN A 165 -12.82 -3.74 9.73
CA ASN A 165 -13.93 -4.37 10.44
C ASN A 165 -14.27 -5.77 9.90
N HIS A 166 -13.65 -6.21 8.79
CA HIS A 166 -13.84 -7.56 8.31
C HIS A 166 -13.20 -8.58 9.26
N ARG A 167 -13.83 -9.73 9.33
CA ARG A 167 -13.36 -10.87 10.12
C ARG A 167 -13.15 -12.08 9.20
N CYS A 168 -12.49 -11.83 8.06
CA CYS A 168 -12.11 -12.89 7.13
C CYS A 168 -11.28 -13.93 7.86
N THR A 169 -11.63 -15.21 7.74
CA THR A 169 -11.05 -16.26 8.60
C THR A 169 -9.56 -16.50 8.37
N PHE A 170 -9.04 -16.14 7.20
CA PHE A 170 -7.62 -16.25 6.84
C PHE A 170 -6.78 -15.03 7.23
N CYS A 171 -7.39 -13.99 7.80
CA CYS A 171 -6.75 -12.68 7.94
C CYS A 171 -6.62 -12.28 9.41
N ILE A 172 -5.45 -11.78 9.78
CA ILE A 172 -5.13 -11.29 11.14
C ILE A 172 -4.97 -9.75 11.21
N ILE A 173 -5.28 -9.03 10.12
CA ILE A 173 -5.13 -7.57 10.09
C ILE A 173 -5.86 -6.86 11.24
N PRO A 174 -7.12 -7.22 11.59
CA PRO A 174 -7.79 -6.56 12.70
C PRO A 174 -7.10 -6.70 14.06
N SER A 175 -6.40 -7.81 14.29
CA SER A 175 -5.64 -8.00 15.54
C SER A 175 -4.36 -7.15 15.61
N MET A 176 -3.80 -6.78 14.45
CA MET A 176 -2.58 -5.97 14.38
C MET A 176 -2.87 -4.48 14.24
N ARG A 177 -3.87 -4.10 13.41
CA ARG A 177 -4.15 -2.72 13.03
C ARG A 177 -5.46 -2.18 13.57
N GLY A 178 -6.18 -2.98 14.36
CA GLY A 178 -7.45 -2.57 14.95
C GLY A 178 -8.61 -2.53 13.98
N ASP A 179 -9.71 -1.97 14.47
CA ASP A 179 -10.93 -1.73 13.70
C ASP A 179 -10.77 -0.53 12.77
N LEU A 180 -11.70 -0.41 11.81
CA LEU A 180 -11.71 0.69 10.85
C LEU A 180 -11.78 2.05 11.54
N VAL A 181 -10.83 2.92 11.20
CA VAL A 181 -10.79 4.33 11.58
C VAL A 181 -10.57 5.17 10.32
N SER A 182 -11.62 5.83 9.85
CA SER A 182 -11.56 6.70 8.68
C SER A 182 -10.99 8.07 9.04
N ARG A 183 -10.05 8.53 8.24
CA ARG A 183 -9.55 9.91 8.33
C ARG A 183 -10.64 10.90 7.89
N PRO A 184 -10.71 12.11 8.50
CA PRO A 184 -11.62 13.15 8.04
C PRO A 184 -11.38 13.47 6.56
N ILE A 185 -12.46 13.56 5.76
CA ILE A 185 -12.33 13.77 4.31
C ILE A 185 -11.62 15.08 3.95
N GLY A 186 -11.82 16.12 4.76
CA GLY A 186 -11.13 17.40 4.57
C GLY A 186 -9.61 17.29 4.69
N ASP A 187 -9.14 16.50 5.65
CA ASP A 187 -7.70 16.27 5.87
C ASP A 187 -7.08 15.46 4.73
N VAL A 188 -7.79 14.43 4.27
CA VAL A 188 -7.37 13.60 3.14
C VAL A 188 -7.28 14.43 1.86
N LEU A 189 -8.28 15.24 1.56
CA LEU A 189 -8.30 16.11 0.38
C LEU A 189 -7.25 17.21 0.45
N GLN A 190 -7.00 17.75 1.63
CA GLN A 190 -5.95 18.76 1.83
C GLN A 190 -4.54 18.16 1.62
N GLU A 191 -4.31 16.93 2.10
CA GLU A 191 -3.07 16.21 1.85
C GLU A 191 -2.88 15.94 0.36
N ALA A 192 -3.92 15.43 -0.32
CA ALA A 192 -3.90 15.19 -1.76
C ALA A 192 -3.56 16.46 -2.56
N GLU A 193 -4.21 17.60 -2.21
CA GLU A 193 -3.95 18.90 -2.83
C GLU A 193 -2.49 19.34 -2.65
N ASN A 194 -1.92 19.13 -1.46
CA ASN A 194 -0.53 19.46 -1.20
C ASN A 194 0.45 18.57 -1.98
N LEU A 195 0.16 17.27 -2.10
CA LEU A 195 0.94 16.34 -2.92
C LEU A 195 0.91 16.76 -4.40
N VAL A 196 -0.25 17.11 -4.93
CA VAL A 196 -0.38 17.60 -6.31
C VAL A 196 0.39 18.91 -6.51
N LYS A 197 0.29 19.87 -5.58
CA LYS A 197 1.08 21.12 -5.61
C LYS A 197 2.59 20.88 -5.54
N ALA A 198 3.02 19.80 -4.87
CA ALA A 198 4.42 19.37 -4.82
C ALA A 198 4.90 18.66 -6.10
N GLY A 199 4.02 18.47 -7.10
CA GLY A 199 4.36 17.90 -8.40
C GLY A 199 4.03 16.43 -8.59
N VAL A 200 3.32 15.80 -7.64
CA VAL A 200 2.81 14.42 -7.79
C VAL A 200 1.87 14.35 -9.00
N LYS A 201 2.05 13.31 -9.82
CA LYS A 201 1.28 13.04 -11.03
C LYS A 201 0.29 11.88 -10.86
N GLU A 202 0.51 11.02 -9.87
CA GLU A 202 -0.39 9.91 -9.56
C GLU A 202 -0.60 9.79 -8.04
N LEU A 203 -1.87 9.76 -7.62
CA LEU A 203 -2.31 9.47 -6.26
C LEU A 203 -2.82 8.03 -6.19
N LEU A 204 -2.19 7.20 -5.37
CA LEU A 204 -2.61 5.83 -5.10
C LEU A 204 -3.39 5.81 -3.78
N VAL A 205 -4.70 5.71 -3.86
CA VAL A 205 -5.59 5.68 -2.69
C VAL A 205 -5.52 4.29 -2.05
N ILE A 206 -5.10 4.24 -0.80
CA ILE A 206 -4.89 2.99 -0.06
C ILE A 206 -5.56 2.99 1.31
N SER A 207 -5.98 1.79 1.72
CA SER A 207 -6.39 1.42 3.08
C SER A 207 -6.38 -0.11 3.21
N GLN A 208 -6.93 -0.69 4.27
CA GLN A 208 -7.21 -2.12 4.33
C GLN A 208 -8.47 -2.49 3.54
N ASP A 209 -9.45 -1.60 3.52
CA ASP A 209 -10.66 -1.67 2.70
C ASP A 209 -11.07 -0.24 2.29
N THR A 210 -10.73 0.14 1.07
CA THR A 210 -11.03 1.47 0.54
C THR A 210 -12.53 1.69 0.36
N SER A 211 -13.29 0.64 0.09
CA SER A 211 -14.74 0.73 -0.07
C SER A 211 -15.50 1.01 1.24
N ALA A 212 -14.92 0.67 2.38
CA ALA A 212 -15.52 0.93 3.69
C ALA A 212 -15.28 2.35 4.23
N TYR A 213 -14.56 3.20 3.49
CA TYR A 213 -14.24 4.55 3.95
C TYR A 213 -15.48 5.35 4.37
N GLY A 214 -15.47 5.80 5.63
CA GLY A 214 -16.52 6.60 6.24
C GLY A 214 -17.63 5.82 6.95
N VAL A 215 -17.65 4.49 6.85
CA VAL A 215 -18.69 3.65 7.52
C VAL A 215 -18.65 3.81 9.04
N ASP A 216 -17.46 3.81 9.63
CA ASP A 216 -17.24 3.95 11.09
C ASP A 216 -17.73 5.30 11.63
N VAL A 217 -17.63 6.35 10.83
CA VAL A 217 -18.07 7.72 11.17
C VAL A 217 -19.47 8.03 10.61
N LYS A 218 -20.23 7.02 10.16
CA LYS A 218 -21.60 7.13 9.61
C LYS A 218 -21.68 8.19 8.49
N TYR A 219 -20.67 8.21 7.61
CA TYR A 219 -20.55 9.14 6.49
C TYR A 219 -20.62 10.62 6.91
N ARG A 220 -20.00 10.97 8.04
CA ARG A 220 -19.95 12.35 8.55
C ARG A 220 -19.57 13.32 7.44
N THR A 221 -20.23 14.48 7.43
CA THR A 221 -19.86 15.58 6.55
C THR A 221 -18.63 16.29 7.10
N GLY A 222 -17.62 16.46 6.26
CA GLY A 222 -16.47 17.34 6.45
C GLY A 222 -16.55 18.53 5.51
N PHE A 223 -15.50 19.34 5.49
CA PHE A 223 -15.41 20.52 4.62
C PHE A 223 -14.10 20.49 3.85
N TRP A 224 -14.16 20.86 2.57
CA TRP A 224 -13.01 21.06 1.71
C TRP A 224 -13.26 22.27 0.80
N GLN A 225 -12.33 23.22 0.77
CA GLN A 225 -12.47 24.51 0.02
C GLN A 225 -13.80 25.22 0.29
N GLY A 226 -14.28 25.21 1.55
CA GLY A 226 -15.54 25.82 1.97
C GLY A 226 -16.81 25.06 1.54
N ARG A 227 -16.71 23.89 0.92
CA ARG A 227 -17.84 23.08 0.49
C ARG A 227 -18.02 21.87 1.42
N PRO A 228 -19.26 21.49 1.78
CA PRO A 228 -19.52 20.30 2.53
C PRO A 228 -19.31 19.05 1.66
N VAL A 229 -18.56 18.06 2.14
CA VAL A 229 -18.30 16.78 1.46
C VAL A 229 -18.53 15.65 2.46
N LYS A 230 -19.27 14.61 2.06
CA LYS A 230 -19.47 13.44 2.92
C LYS A 230 -18.22 12.55 2.92
N THR A 231 -17.83 12.08 4.11
CA THR A 231 -16.78 11.07 4.27
C THR A 231 -17.27 9.73 3.71
N LYS A 232 -17.18 9.55 2.40
CA LYS A 232 -17.62 8.38 1.65
C LYS A 232 -16.69 8.18 0.45
N MET A 233 -16.40 6.92 0.11
CA MET A 233 -15.47 6.57 -0.98
C MET A 233 -15.79 7.28 -2.30
N VAL A 234 -17.05 7.24 -2.75
CA VAL A 234 -17.43 7.85 -4.02
C VAL A 234 -17.30 9.38 -4.03
N GLU A 235 -17.58 10.04 -2.91
CA GLU A 235 -17.43 11.49 -2.80
C GLU A 235 -15.95 11.90 -2.75
N LEU A 236 -15.13 11.11 -2.06
CA LEU A 236 -13.67 11.28 -2.10
C LEU A 236 -13.14 11.09 -3.52
N ALA A 237 -13.55 10.02 -4.20
CA ALA A 237 -13.13 9.71 -5.56
C ALA A 237 -13.47 10.83 -6.55
N LYS A 238 -14.69 11.41 -6.45
CA LYS A 238 -15.09 12.58 -7.26
C LYS A 238 -14.18 13.77 -7.03
N ALA A 239 -13.94 14.12 -5.75
CA ALA A 239 -13.12 15.29 -5.40
C ALA A 239 -11.65 15.12 -5.82
N LEU A 240 -11.08 13.92 -5.66
CA LEU A 240 -9.73 13.61 -6.13
C LEU A 240 -9.64 13.68 -7.67
N GLY A 241 -10.66 13.19 -8.39
CA GLY A 241 -10.72 13.22 -9.84
C GLY A 241 -10.76 14.64 -10.44
N GLU A 242 -11.13 15.65 -9.65
CA GLU A 242 -11.09 17.06 -10.05
C GLU A 242 -9.69 17.70 -9.95
N MET A 243 -8.70 16.99 -9.35
CA MET A 243 -7.35 17.54 -9.13
C MET A 243 -6.43 17.49 -10.35
N GLY A 244 -6.87 16.85 -11.46
CA GLY A 244 -6.14 16.84 -12.74
C GLY A 244 -4.89 15.96 -12.74
N VAL A 245 -4.80 14.99 -11.87
CA VAL A 245 -3.73 13.96 -11.77
C VAL A 245 -4.33 12.57 -11.89
N TRP A 246 -3.50 11.57 -12.15
CA TRP A 246 -3.93 10.18 -12.09
C TRP A 246 -4.36 9.81 -10.67
N VAL A 247 -5.52 9.18 -10.55
CA VAL A 247 -6.06 8.68 -9.27
C VAL A 247 -6.37 7.21 -9.42
N ARG A 248 -5.70 6.37 -8.65
CA ARG A 248 -5.85 4.92 -8.64
C ARG A 248 -6.43 4.45 -7.31
N LEU A 249 -7.45 3.58 -7.35
CA LEU A 249 -8.06 2.98 -6.17
C LEU A 249 -7.50 1.58 -5.94
N HIS A 250 -6.94 1.34 -4.76
CA HIS A 250 -6.44 0.03 -4.33
C HIS A 250 -7.31 -0.56 -3.23
N TYR A 251 -7.27 -1.89 -3.08
CA TYR A 251 -7.88 -2.64 -1.97
C TYR A 251 -9.37 -2.37 -1.82
N VAL A 252 -10.10 -2.44 -2.94
CA VAL A 252 -11.54 -2.21 -2.99
C VAL A 252 -12.25 -3.53 -2.71
N TYR A 253 -13.03 -3.59 -1.65
CA TYR A 253 -13.82 -4.78 -1.33
C TYR A 253 -15.08 -4.83 -2.23
N PRO A 254 -15.53 -6.00 -2.70
CA PRO A 254 -16.56 -6.10 -3.74
C PRO A 254 -17.99 -5.84 -3.25
N TYR A 255 -18.22 -4.75 -2.51
CA TYR A 255 -19.56 -4.31 -2.16
C TYR A 255 -20.33 -3.75 -3.37
N PRO A 256 -21.68 -3.77 -3.35
CA PRO A 256 -22.48 -3.23 -4.44
C PRO A 256 -22.18 -1.76 -4.77
N HIS A 257 -21.94 -0.93 -3.76
CA HIS A 257 -21.66 0.50 -3.94
C HIS A 257 -20.30 0.82 -4.61
N VAL A 258 -19.46 -0.18 -4.83
CA VAL A 258 -18.24 -0.05 -5.64
C VAL A 258 -18.60 0.22 -7.09
N ASP A 259 -19.75 -0.23 -7.56
CA ASP A 259 -20.23 0.05 -8.92
C ASP A 259 -20.37 1.56 -9.20
N ASP A 260 -20.55 2.39 -8.14
CA ASP A 260 -20.68 3.85 -8.25
C ASP A 260 -19.39 4.56 -8.72
N VAL A 261 -18.21 3.92 -8.60
CA VAL A 261 -16.94 4.54 -9.06
C VAL A 261 -16.61 4.22 -10.52
N VAL A 262 -17.22 3.19 -11.11
CA VAL A 262 -16.92 2.78 -12.49
C VAL A 262 -17.31 3.85 -13.52
N PRO A 263 -18.44 4.58 -13.39
CA PRO A 263 -18.72 5.74 -14.24
C PRO A 263 -17.64 6.82 -14.17
N LEU A 264 -17.05 7.06 -12.99
CA LEU A 264 -15.95 8.05 -12.84
C LEU A 264 -14.68 7.62 -13.59
N MET A 265 -14.46 6.31 -13.72
CA MET A 265 -13.38 5.75 -14.55
C MET A 265 -13.64 5.98 -16.04
N ALA A 266 -14.87 5.74 -16.49
CA ALA A 266 -15.29 5.99 -17.87
C ALA A 266 -15.25 7.49 -18.24
N GLU A 267 -15.51 8.38 -17.27
CA GLU A 267 -15.39 9.82 -17.42
C GLU A 267 -13.93 10.34 -17.37
N GLY A 268 -12.94 9.47 -17.12
CA GLY A 268 -11.54 9.85 -16.99
C GLY A 268 -11.16 10.59 -15.69
N LYS A 269 -12.07 10.64 -14.71
CA LYS A 269 -11.81 11.22 -13.39
C LYS A 269 -10.93 10.32 -12.50
N LEU A 270 -11.06 9.01 -12.68
CA LEU A 270 -10.22 7.99 -12.07
C LEU A 270 -9.54 7.20 -13.17
N LEU A 271 -8.40 6.60 -12.86
CA LEU A 271 -7.82 5.62 -13.77
C LEU A 271 -8.79 4.43 -13.94
N PRO A 272 -8.93 3.87 -15.15
CA PRO A 272 -9.74 2.70 -15.41
C PRO A 272 -9.08 1.43 -14.84
N TYR A 273 -8.94 1.40 -13.54
CA TYR A 273 -8.23 0.37 -12.79
C TYR A 273 -8.95 0.08 -11.48
N LEU A 274 -9.37 -1.17 -11.29
CA LEU A 274 -10.11 -1.60 -10.12
C LEU A 274 -9.41 -2.80 -9.47
N ASP A 275 -8.81 -2.59 -8.30
CA ASP A 275 -8.15 -3.63 -7.50
C ASP A 275 -9.15 -4.22 -6.50
N VAL A 276 -9.73 -5.37 -6.85
CA VAL A 276 -10.78 -6.06 -6.09
C VAL A 276 -10.34 -7.47 -5.75
N PRO A 277 -9.94 -7.77 -4.50
CA PRO A 277 -9.56 -9.12 -4.09
C PRO A 277 -10.81 -10.03 -3.98
N PHE A 278 -11.07 -10.87 -4.98
CA PHE A 278 -12.19 -11.82 -4.95
C PHE A 278 -11.94 -13.00 -4.01
N GLN A 279 -10.70 -13.41 -3.84
CA GLN A 279 -10.19 -14.47 -2.97
C GLN A 279 -10.49 -15.89 -3.48
N HIS A 280 -11.71 -16.18 -3.92
CA HIS A 280 -12.11 -17.49 -4.47
C HIS A 280 -13.34 -17.35 -5.37
N ALA A 281 -13.69 -18.42 -6.10
CA ALA A 281 -14.90 -18.50 -6.94
C ALA A 281 -16.00 -19.41 -6.38
N SER A 282 -15.66 -20.38 -5.50
CA SER A 282 -16.65 -21.26 -4.87
C SER A 282 -17.46 -20.51 -3.82
N PRO A 283 -18.80 -20.48 -3.88
CA PRO A 283 -19.63 -19.86 -2.85
C PRO A 283 -19.43 -20.49 -1.46
N ARG A 284 -19.17 -21.81 -1.40
CA ARG A 284 -18.92 -22.51 -0.13
C ARG A 284 -17.61 -22.06 0.49
N ILE A 285 -16.54 -21.96 -0.27
CA ILE A 285 -15.23 -21.50 0.21
C ILE A 285 -15.31 -20.03 0.62
N LEU A 286 -15.95 -19.18 -0.16
CA LEU A 286 -16.17 -17.77 0.21
C LEU A 286 -16.94 -17.61 1.53
N LYS A 287 -17.94 -18.49 1.78
CA LYS A 287 -18.66 -18.54 3.06
C LYS A 287 -17.74 -18.95 4.21
N LEU A 288 -16.88 -19.98 4.00
CA LEU A 288 -15.88 -20.38 5.01
C LEU A 288 -14.85 -19.26 5.27
N MET A 289 -14.48 -18.52 4.26
CA MET A 289 -13.61 -17.32 4.35
C MET A 289 -14.32 -16.13 5.05
N LYS A 290 -15.62 -16.23 5.35
CA LYS A 290 -16.46 -15.11 5.81
C LYS A 290 -16.39 -13.90 4.87
N ARG A 291 -16.44 -14.16 3.56
CA ARG A 291 -16.52 -13.11 2.54
C ARG A 291 -18.00 -12.79 2.26
N PRO A 292 -18.44 -11.52 2.40
CA PRO A 292 -19.84 -11.15 2.15
C PRO A 292 -20.20 -11.14 0.65
N ALA A 293 -19.22 -11.15 -0.24
CA ALA A 293 -19.45 -11.14 -1.68
C ALA A 293 -20.01 -12.50 -2.15
N ASN A 294 -21.17 -12.47 -2.80
CA ASN A 294 -21.72 -13.65 -3.43
C ASN A 294 -21.05 -13.88 -4.79
N ALA A 295 -20.44 -15.06 -4.98
CA ALA A 295 -19.74 -15.42 -6.23
C ALA A 295 -20.66 -15.43 -7.46
N GLU A 296 -21.94 -15.75 -7.28
CA GLU A 296 -22.91 -15.83 -8.38
C GLU A 296 -23.05 -14.53 -9.17
N ASN A 297 -22.83 -13.37 -8.53
CA ASN A 297 -22.94 -12.08 -9.18
C ASN A 297 -21.60 -11.50 -9.66
N THR A 298 -20.46 -12.11 -9.32
CA THR A 298 -19.14 -11.55 -9.63
C THR A 298 -18.89 -11.45 -11.14
N LEU A 299 -19.17 -12.49 -11.90
CA LEU A 299 -19.03 -12.46 -13.36
C LEU A 299 -19.98 -11.48 -14.03
N ALA A 300 -21.24 -11.42 -13.57
CA ALA A 300 -22.21 -10.45 -14.07
C ALA A 300 -21.74 -9.00 -13.80
N ARG A 301 -21.19 -8.74 -12.62
CA ARG A 301 -20.62 -7.41 -12.28
C ARG A 301 -19.40 -7.08 -13.12
N ILE A 302 -18.47 -8.00 -13.34
CA ILE A 302 -17.32 -7.79 -14.23
C ILE A 302 -17.78 -7.42 -15.64
N ARG A 303 -18.81 -8.10 -16.17
CA ARG A 303 -19.41 -7.77 -17.48
C ARG A 303 -20.04 -6.38 -17.46
N ALA A 304 -20.78 -6.03 -16.41
CA ALA A 304 -21.39 -4.71 -16.26
C ALA A 304 -20.34 -3.59 -16.18
N TRP A 305 -19.27 -3.79 -15.40
CA TRP A 305 -18.16 -2.82 -15.32
C TRP A 305 -17.50 -2.58 -16.68
N ARG A 306 -17.27 -3.67 -17.46
CA ARG A 306 -16.72 -3.55 -18.81
C ARG A 306 -17.69 -2.93 -19.81
N ALA A 307 -18.99 -3.07 -19.60
CA ALA A 307 -19.99 -2.37 -20.43
C ALA A 307 -19.98 -0.87 -20.19
N ILE A 308 -19.73 -0.42 -18.95
CA ILE A 308 -19.65 1.01 -18.59
C ILE A 308 -18.28 1.58 -18.95
N CYS A 309 -17.21 0.86 -18.67
CA CYS A 309 -15.82 1.26 -18.89
C CYS A 309 -15.08 0.14 -19.65
N PRO A 310 -15.09 0.12 -20.98
CA PRO A 310 -14.53 -0.97 -21.79
C PRO A 310 -13.01 -1.20 -21.57
N ASP A 311 -12.29 -0.14 -21.25
CA ASP A 311 -10.85 -0.18 -21.01
C ASP A 311 -10.46 -0.48 -19.54
N ILE A 312 -11.45 -0.83 -18.69
CA ILE A 312 -11.19 -1.11 -17.29
C ILE A 312 -10.22 -2.29 -17.12
N THR A 313 -9.17 -2.04 -16.38
CA THR A 313 -8.25 -3.08 -15.89
C THR A 313 -8.74 -3.59 -14.54
N ILE A 314 -9.00 -4.87 -14.43
CA ILE A 314 -9.44 -5.50 -13.19
C ILE A 314 -8.28 -6.31 -12.63
N ARG A 315 -7.80 -5.84 -11.47
CA ARG A 315 -6.82 -6.56 -10.66
C ARG A 315 -7.51 -7.35 -9.56
N SER A 316 -7.02 -8.54 -9.27
CA SER A 316 -7.57 -9.35 -8.19
C SER A 316 -6.52 -10.22 -7.51
N THR A 317 -6.85 -10.68 -6.32
CA THR A 317 -6.06 -11.62 -5.54
C THR A 317 -6.91 -12.81 -5.15
N PHE A 318 -6.30 -14.01 -5.20
CA PHE A 318 -6.93 -15.27 -4.87
C PHE A 318 -6.09 -16.09 -3.89
N ILE A 319 -6.72 -17.04 -3.22
CA ILE A 319 -6.09 -18.00 -2.32
C ILE A 319 -6.46 -19.40 -2.84
N ALA A 320 -5.44 -20.22 -3.12
CA ALA A 320 -5.58 -21.62 -3.49
C ALA A 320 -5.24 -22.52 -2.29
N GLY A 321 -5.95 -23.66 -2.18
CA GLY A 321 -5.72 -24.62 -1.10
C GLY A 321 -6.20 -24.14 0.27
N PHE A 322 -7.28 -23.34 0.30
CA PHE A 322 -7.93 -22.95 1.57
C PHE A 322 -8.47 -24.22 2.29
N PRO A 323 -8.44 -24.27 3.66
CA PRO A 323 -8.94 -25.44 4.39
C PRO A 323 -10.34 -25.86 3.94
N GLY A 324 -10.48 -27.15 3.60
CA GLY A 324 -11.70 -27.72 3.07
C GLY A 324 -11.91 -27.53 1.55
N GLU A 325 -11.02 -26.85 0.81
CA GLU A 325 -11.13 -26.72 -0.64
C GLU A 325 -10.97 -28.08 -1.33
N THR A 326 -11.97 -28.48 -2.10
CA THR A 326 -11.95 -29.71 -2.89
C THR A 326 -11.32 -29.48 -4.28
N ASP A 327 -10.92 -30.56 -4.97
CA ASP A 327 -10.43 -30.50 -6.35
C ASP A 327 -11.49 -29.90 -7.30
N ALA A 328 -12.76 -30.27 -7.12
CA ALA A 328 -13.86 -29.73 -7.93
C ALA A 328 -14.01 -28.20 -7.76
N GLU A 329 -13.80 -27.67 -6.57
CA GLU A 329 -13.87 -26.23 -6.31
C GLU A 329 -12.64 -25.50 -6.84
N PHE A 330 -11.49 -26.15 -6.82
CA PHE A 330 -10.30 -25.60 -7.47
C PHE A 330 -10.47 -25.57 -9.00
N GLU A 331 -11.01 -26.62 -9.63
CA GLU A 331 -11.35 -26.59 -11.06
C GLU A 331 -12.41 -25.51 -11.39
N GLN A 332 -13.40 -25.31 -10.51
CA GLN A 332 -14.35 -24.20 -10.63
C GLN A 332 -13.63 -22.84 -10.59
N LEU A 333 -12.60 -22.69 -9.74
CA LEU A 333 -11.80 -21.47 -9.66
C LEU A 333 -11.03 -21.22 -10.96
N LEU A 334 -10.44 -22.25 -11.58
CA LEU A 334 -9.79 -22.15 -12.88
C LEU A 334 -10.77 -21.78 -14.00
N ALA A 335 -11.97 -22.40 -14.02
CA ALA A 335 -13.02 -22.06 -14.97
C ALA A 335 -13.48 -20.60 -14.82
N PHE A 336 -13.58 -20.11 -13.59
CA PHE A 336 -13.87 -18.69 -13.31
C PHE A 336 -12.83 -17.75 -13.94
N LEU A 337 -11.54 -18.07 -13.89
CA LEU A 337 -10.51 -17.26 -14.54
C LEU A 337 -10.72 -17.17 -16.05
N ASP A 338 -11.02 -18.32 -16.68
CA ASP A 338 -11.25 -18.38 -18.13
C ASP A 338 -12.46 -17.53 -18.56
N GLU A 339 -13.50 -17.47 -17.74
CA GLU A 339 -14.69 -16.67 -18.03
C GLU A 339 -14.49 -15.20 -17.66
N ALA A 340 -13.88 -14.91 -16.51
CA ALA A 340 -13.68 -13.56 -16.01
C ALA A 340 -12.66 -12.78 -16.84
N GLN A 341 -11.66 -13.45 -17.43
CA GLN A 341 -10.61 -12.82 -18.23
C GLN A 341 -10.02 -11.60 -17.51
N LEU A 342 -9.57 -11.79 -16.26
CA LEU A 342 -9.01 -10.71 -15.45
C LEU A 342 -7.65 -10.26 -16.00
N ASP A 343 -7.32 -8.99 -15.77
CA ASP A 343 -6.12 -8.36 -16.36
C ASP A 343 -4.86 -8.63 -15.54
N ARG A 344 -4.91 -8.37 -14.24
CA ARG A 344 -3.81 -8.52 -13.30
C ARG A 344 -4.26 -9.38 -12.13
N VAL A 345 -3.63 -10.52 -11.92
CA VAL A 345 -4.04 -11.45 -10.86
C VAL A 345 -2.84 -12.05 -10.16
N GLY A 346 -2.89 -12.00 -8.82
CA GLY A 346 -2.02 -12.77 -7.95
C GLY A 346 -2.78 -13.91 -7.27
N CYS A 347 -2.12 -15.04 -7.07
CA CYS A 347 -2.63 -16.15 -6.28
C CYS A 347 -1.60 -16.52 -5.22
N PHE A 348 -2.08 -16.70 -3.99
CA PHE A 348 -1.28 -17.21 -2.88
C PHE A 348 -1.72 -18.62 -2.53
N ALA A 349 -0.76 -19.52 -2.28
CA ALA A 349 -1.04 -20.73 -1.54
C ALA A 349 -1.52 -20.35 -0.13
N TYR A 350 -2.57 -21.00 0.38
CA TYR A 350 -3.02 -20.71 1.74
C TYR A 350 -1.88 -20.88 2.76
N SER A 351 -1.60 -19.84 3.52
CA SER A 351 -0.65 -19.87 4.63
C SER A 351 -1.42 -19.90 5.95
N PRO A 352 -1.17 -20.87 6.84
CA PRO A 352 -1.83 -20.96 8.13
C PRO A 352 -1.22 -19.98 9.14
N VAL A 353 -1.35 -18.68 8.83
CA VAL A 353 -0.84 -17.60 9.68
C VAL A 353 -1.35 -17.75 11.11
N ASP A 354 -0.45 -17.64 12.07
CA ASP A 354 -0.77 -17.77 13.49
C ASP A 354 -1.85 -16.74 13.92
N GLY A 355 -2.86 -17.20 14.65
CA GLY A 355 -4.03 -16.41 15.03
C GLY A 355 -5.15 -16.34 13.99
N ALA A 356 -4.96 -16.86 12.78
CA ALA A 356 -6.02 -16.91 11.77
C ALA A 356 -7.08 -17.97 12.11
N ALA A 357 -8.35 -17.57 12.15
CA ALA A 357 -9.46 -18.47 12.50
C ALA A 357 -9.62 -19.65 11.53
N ALA A 358 -9.15 -19.52 10.29
CA ALA A 358 -9.20 -20.59 9.29
C ALA A 358 -8.33 -21.80 9.66
N ASN A 359 -7.33 -21.64 10.53
CA ASN A 359 -6.46 -22.73 10.97
C ASN A 359 -7.23 -23.82 11.77
N ALA A 360 -8.38 -23.45 12.34
CA ALA A 360 -9.27 -24.38 13.06
C ALA A 360 -10.33 -25.05 12.17
N LEU A 361 -10.36 -24.74 10.88
CA LEU A 361 -11.29 -25.40 9.95
C LEU A 361 -10.87 -26.85 9.68
N PRO A 362 -11.83 -27.75 9.43
CA PRO A 362 -11.55 -29.14 9.07
C PRO A 362 -10.92 -29.25 7.66
N ASP A 363 -10.36 -30.41 7.40
CA ASP A 363 -9.86 -30.81 6.09
C ASP A 363 -8.77 -29.85 5.55
N PRO A 364 -7.66 -29.64 6.29
CA PRO A 364 -6.57 -28.83 5.82
C PRO A 364 -5.96 -29.43 4.55
N VAL A 365 -5.79 -28.59 3.52
CA VAL A 365 -5.14 -29.01 2.26
C VAL A 365 -3.64 -29.13 2.50
N PRO A 366 -2.99 -30.26 2.11
CA PRO A 366 -1.54 -30.44 2.24
C PRO A 366 -0.75 -29.35 1.52
N GLN A 367 0.43 -29.01 2.03
CA GLN A 367 1.25 -27.91 1.50
C GLN A 367 1.58 -28.10 0.03
N GLU A 368 1.99 -29.29 -0.37
CA GLU A 368 2.36 -29.63 -1.75
C GLU A 368 1.16 -29.42 -2.71
N VAL A 369 -0.04 -29.75 -2.25
CA VAL A 369 -1.28 -29.53 -3.03
C VAL A 369 -1.63 -28.04 -3.13
N ARG A 370 -1.42 -27.28 -2.06
CA ARG A 370 -1.63 -25.82 -2.10
C ARG A 370 -0.69 -25.14 -3.09
N GLU A 371 0.58 -25.52 -3.09
CA GLU A 371 1.61 -24.99 -3.99
C GLU A 371 1.36 -25.42 -5.44
N GLU A 372 0.97 -26.69 -5.67
CA GLU A 372 0.59 -27.19 -6.99
C GLU A 372 -0.62 -26.44 -7.55
N ARG A 373 -1.66 -26.23 -6.74
CA ARG A 373 -2.84 -25.45 -7.15
C ARG A 373 -2.49 -24.00 -7.46
N GLN A 374 -1.66 -23.35 -6.64
CA GLN A 374 -1.15 -22.01 -6.90
C GLN A 374 -0.41 -21.96 -8.25
N ALA A 375 0.49 -22.89 -8.49
CA ALA A 375 1.26 -22.94 -9.74
C ALA A 375 0.36 -23.12 -10.98
N ARG A 376 -0.62 -24.03 -10.92
CA ARG A 376 -1.62 -24.23 -11.99
C ARG A 376 -2.46 -22.98 -12.23
N PHE A 377 -2.89 -22.34 -11.16
CA PHE A 377 -3.65 -21.09 -11.24
C PHE A 377 -2.83 -20.00 -11.93
N MET A 378 -1.58 -19.77 -11.50
CA MET A 378 -0.71 -18.75 -12.08
C MET A 378 -0.34 -19.06 -13.54
N GLN A 379 -0.13 -20.34 -13.89
CA GLN A 379 0.08 -20.74 -15.29
C GLN A 379 -1.14 -20.43 -16.17
N ARG A 380 -2.36 -20.66 -15.66
CA ARG A 380 -3.61 -20.31 -16.39
C ARG A 380 -3.70 -18.80 -16.57
N GLN A 381 -3.46 -18.04 -15.51
CA GLN A 381 -3.53 -16.59 -15.54
C GLN A 381 -2.47 -15.95 -16.44
N ALA A 382 -1.26 -16.49 -16.49
CA ALA A 382 -0.22 -16.02 -17.40
C ALA A 382 -0.65 -16.09 -18.88
N ARG A 383 -1.35 -17.16 -19.27
CA ARG A 383 -1.91 -17.30 -20.63
C ARG A 383 -2.99 -16.26 -20.91
N ILE A 384 -3.88 -16.00 -19.93
CA ILE A 384 -4.93 -14.98 -20.05
C ILE A 384 -4.31 -13.60 -20.17
N SER A 385 -3.33 -13.28 -19.31
CA SER A 385 -2.63 -12.01 -19.33
C SER A 385 -1.93 -11.77 -20.67
N ALA A 386 -1.15 -12.74 -21.16
CA ALA A 386 -0.48 -12.67 -22.46
C ALA A 386 -1.49 -12.39 -23.58
N ALA A 387 -2.59 -13.14 -23.65
CA ALA A 387 -3.62 -12.95 -24.68
C ALA A 387 -4.28 -11.56 -24.61
N ARG A 388 -4.43 -10.99 -23.42
CA ARG A 388 -4.98 -9.63 -23.23
C ARG A 388 -3.97 -8.57 -23.63
N LEU A 389 -2.70 -8.73 -23.26
CA LEU A 389 -1.64 -7.77 -23.58
C LEU A 389 -1.34 -7.76 -25.08
N GLN A 390 -1.34 -8.91 -25.75
CA GLN A 390 -1.20 -9.00 -27.22
C GLN A 390 -2.23 -8.15 -27.97
N ARG A 391 -3.45 -7.98 -27.44
CA ARG A 391 -4.49 -7.11 -28.05
C ARG A 391 -4.16 -5.61 -27.96
N LYS A 392 -3.15 -5.23 -27.20
CA LYS A 392 -2.68 -3.85 -27.08
C LYS A 392 -1.66 -3.48 -28.14
N ILE A 393 -1.06 -4.44 -28.83
CA ILE A 393 -0.09 -4.18 -29.90
C ILE A 393 -0.73 -3.32 -30.99
N GLY A 394 -0.02 -2.28 -31.41
CA GLY A 394 -0.46 -1.25 -32.36
C GLY A 394 -1.33 -0.16 -31.75
N LYS A 395 -1.74 -0.26 -30.49
CA LYS A 395 -2.53 0.80 -29.82
C LYS A 395 -1.61 1.91 -29.31
N THR A 396 -2.11 3.14 -29.40
CA THR A 396 -1.50 4.30 -28.74
C THR A 396 -2.03 4.43 -27.32
N MET A 397 -1.13 4.69 -26.36
CA MET A 397 -1.50 4.93 -24.97
C MET A 397 -0.62 5.99 -24.31
N GLN A 398 -1.16 6.66 -23.30
CA GLN A 398 -0.41 7.52 -22.42
C GLN A 398 0.31 6.70 -21.35
N VAL A 399 1.57 7.03 -21.09
CA VAL A 399 2.38 6.42 -20.04
C VAL A 399 2.98 7.48 -19.13
N LEU A 400 3.16 7.13 -17.86
CA LEU A 400 3.92 7.90 -16.87
C LEU A 400 5.33 7.29 -16.75
N ILE A 401 6.36 8.12 -16.88
CA ILE A 401 7.74 7.68 -16.86
C ILE A 401 8.23 7.55 -15.43
N ASP A 402 8.63 6.35 -15.02
CA ASP A 402 9.15 6.07 -13.68
C ASP A 402 10.68 6.21 -13.62
N GLY A 403 11.37 5.83 -14.70
CA GLY A 403 12.84 5.90 -14.76
C GLY A 403 13.40 5.69 -16.16
N ILE A 404 14.72 5.82 -16.27
CA ILE A 404 15.45 5.58 -17.51
C ILE A 404 16.55 4.56 -17.23
N ASP A 405 16.65 3.56 -18.08
CA ASP A 405 17.69 2.54 -18.05
C ASP A 405 18.36 2.46 -19.45
N GLY A 406 19.54 3.07 -19.58
CA GLY A 406 20.21 3.21 -20.86
C GLY A 406 19.38 3.97 -21.90
N ASP A 407 19.02 3.32 -23.00
CA ASP A 407 18.15 3.88 -24.05
C ASP A 407 16.67 3.57 -23.87
N VAL A 408 16.30 2.85 -22.82
CA VAL A 408 14.92 2.43 -22.52
C VAL A 408 14.36 3.26 -21.40
N ALA A 409 13.17 3.84 -21.60
CA ALA A 409 12.40 4.40 -20.49
C ALA A 409 11.51 3.32 -19.87
N LEU A 410 11.57 3.19 -18.55
CA LEU A 410 10.67 2.37 -17.75
C LEU A 410 9.44 3.20 -17.39
N THR A 411 8.29 2.76 -17.84
CA THR A 411 7.06 3.54 -17.74
C THR A 411 5.89 2.67 -17.30
N ARG A 412 4.78 3.30 -16.89
CA ARG A 412 3.52 2.63 -16.57
C ARG A 412 2.37 3.26 -17.36
N SER A 413 1.45 2.41 -17.78
CA SER A 413 0.16 2.86 -18.31
C SER A 413 -0.89 3.03 -17.20
N SER A 414 -2.08 3.52 -17.56
CA SER A 414 -3.22 3.55 -16.65
C SER A 414 -3.60 2.17 -16.08
N ALA A 415 -3.18 1.10 -16.74
CA ALA A 415 -3.45 -0.29 -16.37
C ALA A 415 -2.44 -0.89 -15.39
N ASP A 416 -1.39 -0.14 -15.01
CA ASP A 416 -0.25 -0.69 -14.28
C ASP A 416 0.03 0.13 -13.02
N ALA A 417 -0.15 -0.48 -11.85
CA ALA A 417 0.24 0.11 -10.57
C ALA A 417 1.74 -0.09 -10.32
N PRO A 418 2.41 0.89 -9.67
CA PRO A 418 3.85 0.78 -9.40
C PRO A 418 4.16 -0.44 -8.54
N GLU A 419 5.29 -1.10 -8.82
CA GLU A 419 5.89 -2.18 -8.04
C GLU A 419 5.13 -3.53 -8.04
N ILE A 420 3.85 -3.55 -8.44
CA ILE A 420 3.02 -4.76 -8.34
C ILE A 420 2.44 -5.27 -9.66
N ASP A 421 2.45 -4.45 -10.71
CA ASP A 421 1.96 -4.82 -12.04
C ASP A 421 3.11 -4.79 -13.07
N GLY A 422 2.79 -4.93 -14.36
CA GLY A 422 3.79 -4.89 -15.42
C GLY A 422 4.30 -3.47 -15.71
N VAL A 423 5.31 -3.42 -16.56
CA VAL A 423 5.90 -2.17 -17.05
C VAL A 423 5.67 -2.01 -18.56
N VAL A 424 5.73 -0.77 -19.04
CA VAL A 424 5.81 -0.46 -20.48
C VAL A 424 7.22 0.04 -20.76
N ARG A 425 8.01 -0.75 -21.48
CA ARG A 425 9.39 -0.42 -21.87
C ARG A 425 9.37 0.39 -23.16
N VAL A 426 9.81 1.63 -23.11
CA VAL A 426 9.79 2.54 -24.27
C VAL A 426 11.19 2.63 -24.88
N GLU A 427 11.37 2.06 -26.06
CA GLU A 427 12.62 2.12 -26.81
C GLU A 427 12.90 3.53 -27.33
N GLY A 428 14.16 3.94 -27.35
CA GLY A 428 14.58 5.29 -27.72
C GLY A 428 14.17 6.34 -26.69
N GLY A 429 13.94 5.92 -25.44
CA GLY A 429 13.44 6.75 -24.36
C GLY A 429 14.46 7.55 -23.57
N ALA A 430 15.77 7.50 -23.93
CA ALA A 430 16.86 8.12 -23.17
C ALA A 430 16.70 9.62 -22.87
N LYS A 431 15.94 10.34 -23.71
CA LYS A 431 15.69 11.79 -23.53
C LYS A 431 14.46 12.12 -22.70
N LEU A 432 13.68 11.12 -22.32
CA LEU A 432 12.50 11.29 -21.49
C LEU A 432 12.91 11.61 -20.04
N LYS A 433 11.96 12.14 -19.26
CA LYS A 433 12.22 12.54 -17.88
C LYS A 433 11.25 11.79 -16.95
N ALA A 434 11.77 11.21 -15.87
CA ALA A 434 10.93 10.64 -14.81
C ALA A 434 9.89 11.67 -14.32
N GLY A 435 8.67 11.22 -14.11
CA GLY A 435 7.53 12.05 -13.73
C GLY A 435 6.85 12.80 -14.88
N ALA A 436 7.32 12.68 -16.12
CA ALA A 436 6.64 13.21 -17.29
C ALA A 436 5.68 12.17 -17.89
N PHE A 437 4.66 12.63 -18.61
CA PHE A 437 3.82 11.78 -19.45
C PHE A 437 4.33 11.75 -20.89
N ALA A 438 4.16 10.60 -21.55
CA ALA A 438 4.45 10.44 -22.97
C ALA A 438 3.32 9.67 -23.66
N GLN A 439 3.14 9.88 -24.97
CA GLN A 439 2.32 9.05 -25.82
C GLN A 439 3.20 8.02 -26.50
N VAL A 440 2.81 6.75 -26.42
CA VAL A 440 3.57 5.63 -26.99
C VAL A 440 2.67 4.72 -27.81
N VAL A 441 3.27 4.03 -28.79
CA VAL A 441 2.61 2.98 -29.58
C VAL A 441 3.20 1.65 -29.13
N VAL A 442 2.37 0.73 -28.68
CA VAL A 442 2.80 -0.63 -28.27
C VAL A 442 3.28 -1.40 -29.50
N THR A 443 4.48 -1.97 -29.40
CA THR A 443 5.14 -2.73 -30.48
C THR A 443 5.17 -4.22 -30.20
N ASP A 444 5.25 -4.62 -28.91
CA ASP A 444 5.30 -6.02 -28.49
C ASP A 444 4.71 -6.19 -27.07
N ALA A 445 4.40 -7.45 -26.71
CA ALA A 445 3.85 -7.80 -25.41
C ALA A 445 4.26 -9.23 -25.02
N ASP A 446 4.65 -9.42 -23.77
CA ASP A 446 4.82 -10.74 -23.16
C ASP A 446 3.64 -11.08 -22.20
N ALA A 447 3.87 -11.93 -21.20
CA ALA A 447 2.84 -12.32 -20.22
C ALA A 447 2.53 -11.20 -19.18
N HIS A 448 3.43 -10.25 -19.00
CA HIS A 448 3.34 -9.26 -17.94
C HIS A 448 3.61 -7.82 -18.42
N ASP A 449 4.55 -7.64 -19.35
CA ASP A 449 5.09 -6.36 -19.77
C ASP A 449 4.69 -6.02 -21.21
N LEU A 450 4.79 -4.74 -21.54
CA LEU A 450 4.66 -4.23 -22.89
C LEU A 450 5.97 -3.59 -23.36
N THR A 451 6.27 -3.71 -24.66
CA THR A 451 7.29 -2.91 -25.31
C THR A 451 6.60 -1.88 -26.21
N ALA A 452 7.14 -0.68 -26.26
CA ALA A 452 6.55 0.42 -27.02
C ALA A 452 7.63 1.32 -27.61
N ARG A 453 7.24 2.17 -28.56
CA ARG A 453 8.04 3.29 -29.06
C ARG A 453 7.28 4.59 -28.90
N LEU A 454 7.96 5.71 -28.93
CA LEU A 454 7.30 7.02 -28.90
C LEU A 454 6.32 7.14 -30.06
N ALA A 455 5.13 7.66 -29.80
CA ALA A 455 4.20 8.08 -30.85
C ALA A 455 4.82 9.28 -31.61
N GLN A 456 4.69 9.25 -32.93
CA GLN A 456 5.16 10.35 -33.80
C GLN A 456 4.22 11.55 -33.67
#